data_981ab4ac493958bcdbd4333b913cd286
#
_entry.id   981ab4ac493958bcdbd4333b913cd286
#
_cell.length_a   1.000
_cell.length_b   1.000
_cell.length_c   1.000
_cell.angle_alpha   90.00
_cell.angle_beta   90.00
_cell.angle_gamma   90.00
#
_symmetry.space_group_name_H-M   'P 1'
#
loop_
_entity.id
_entity.type
_entity.pdbx_description
1 polymer ?
#
loop_
_entity_poly.entity_id
_entity_poly.type
_entity_poly.pdbx_seq_one_letter_code
_entity_poly.pdbx_strand_id
1 'polypeptide(L)'
;MPLGKSEQSSAQSVSDEQGELQAYRQALADEIAALCAEVQGVGRVQVVVTLSGGYEYVYARDLESKTGADTYTWEESYVIVGSGSAQSPLLLMKKQPDIAGVGIVCQGGGDPAVQNELTALVSAAFGIGTNKIHVSASQNG
;
A
#
# COMPACT_ATOMS: atom_id res chain seq x y z
N MET A 1 37.40 -6.08 0.44
CA MET A 1 36.21 -6.78 0.03
C MET A 1 35.31 -5.98 -0.88
N PRO A 2 35.81 -5.59 -1.99
CA PRO A 2 34.99 -4.76 -2.89
C PRO A 2 33.79 -5.49 -3.48
N LEU A 3 33.89 -6.78 -3.59
CA LEU A 3 32.78 -7.54 -4.16
C LEU A 3 31.55 -7.51 -3.28
N GLY A 4 31.76 -7.51 -1.99
CA GLY A 4 30.64 -7.48 -1.07
C GLY A 4 29.89 -6.17 -1.12
N LYS A 5 30.54 -5.10 -1.48
CA LYS A 5 29.92 -3.79 -1.52
C LYS A 5 28.87 -3.68 -2.61
N SER A 6 29.16 -4.19 -3.78
CA SER A 6 28.21 -4.14 -4.87
C SER A 6 26.97 -4.95 -4.56
N GLU A 7 27.18 -6.11 -3.99
CA GLU A 7 26.05 -6.95 -3.64
C GLU A 7 25.23 -6.34 -2.53
N GLN A 8 25.91 -5.72 -1.60
CA GLN A 8 25.21 -5.06 -0.50
C GLN A 8 24.35 -3.93 -1.00
N SER A 9 24.81 -3.22 -1.99
CA SER A 9 24.06 -2.12 -2.54
C SER A 9 22.75 -2.59 -3.15
N SER A 10 22.78 -3.66 -3.91
CA SER A 10 21.57 -4.24 -4.49
C SER A 10 20.63 -4.75 -3.42
N ALA A 11 21.18 -5.44 -2.45
CA ALA A 11 20.39 -6.00 -1.37
C ALA A 11 19.76 -4.89 -0.55
N GLN A 12 20.48 -3.80 -0.35
CA GLN A 12 19.95 -2.67 0.37
C GLN A 12 18.79 -2.02 -0.33
N SER A 13 18.85 -1.92 -1.64
CA SER A 13 17.78 -1.35 -2.42
C SER A 13 16.49 -2.13 -2.27
N VAL A 14 16.59 -3.46 -2.35
CA VAL A 14 15.43 -4.31 -2.18
C VAL A 14 14.93 -4.27 -0.75
N SER A 15 15.83 -4.27 0.19
CA SER A 15 15.47 -4.17 1.61
C SER A 15 14.78 -2.87 1.92
N ASP A 16 15.25 -1.79 1.35
CA ASP A 16 14.65 -0.48 1.59
C ASP A 16 13.23 -0.43 1.04
N GLU A 17 13.01 -1.03 -0.11
CA GLU A 17 11.68 -1.05 -0.69
C GLU A 17 10.73 -1.90 0.14
N GLN A 18 11.21 -3.05 0.60
CA GLN A 18 10.41 -3.89 1.46
C GLN A 18 10.14 -3.22 2.80
N GLY A 19 11.13 -2.51 3.31
CA GLY A 19 10.96 -1.75 4.54
C GLY A 19 9.93 -0.65 4.39
N GLU A 20 9.92 0.01 3.25
CA GLU A 20 8.93 1.03 2.95
C GLU A 20 7.52 0.44 2.92
N LEU A 21 7.37 -0.71 2.28
CA LEU A 21 6.07 -1.37 2.20
C LEU A 21 5.58 -1.79 3.57
N GLN A 22 6.48 -2.30 4.37
CA GLN A 22 6.13 -2.72 5.70
C GLN A 22 5.74 -1.55 6.58
N ALA A 23 6.47 -0.45 6.46
CA ALA A 23 6.15 0.77 7.19
C ALA A 23 4.80 1.34 6.75
N TYR A 24 4.54 1.32 5.48
CA TYR A 24 3.26 1.80 4.93
C TYR A 24 2.11 0.95 5.45
N ARG A 25 2.27 -0.36 5.41
CA ARG A 25 1.26 -1.28 5.91
C ARG A 25 1.01 -1.08 7.39
N GLN A 26 2.08 -0.93 8.16
CA GLN A 26 1.96 -0.74 9.60
C GLN A 26 1.30 0.60 9.92
N ALA A 27 1.63 1.64 9.18
CA ALA A 27 1.01 2.94 9.39
C ALA A 27 -0.50 2.88 9.12
N LEU A 28 -0.90 2.18 8.07
CA LEU A 28 -2.32 1.99 7.79
C LEU A 28 -3.00 1.22 8.91
N ALA A 29 -2.38 0.16 9.37
CA ALA A 29 -2.94 -0.65 10.45
C ALA A 29 -3.11 0.19 11.71
N ASP A 30 -2.13 1.01 12.02
CA ASP A 30 -2.18 1.88 13.19
C ASP A 30 -3.29 2.93 13.07
N GLU A 31 -3.44 3.49 11.90
CA GLU A 31 -4.50 4.47 11.66
C GLU A 31 -5.87 3.84 11.78
N ILE A 32 -6.04 2.67 11.21
CA ILE A 32 -7.31 1.96 11.29
C ILE A 32 -7.62 1.58 12.72
N ALA A 33 -6.60 1.11 13.45
CA ALA A 33 -6.78 0.73 14.84
C ALA A 33 -7.18 1.92 15.70
N ALA A 34 -6.53 3.06 15.48
CA ALA A 34 -6.84 4.25 16.25
C ALA A 34 -8.26 4.72 15.99
N LEU A 35 -8.68 4.67 14.73
CA LEU A 35 -10.04 5.06 14.38
C LEU A 35 -11.06 4.11 14.97
N CYS A 36 -10.82 2.82 14.89
CA CYS A 36 -11.74 1.83 15.42
C CYS A 36 -11.86 1.92 16.94
N ALA A 37 -10.79 2.28 17.60
CA ALA A 37 -10.80 2.40 19.07
C ALA A 37 -11.72 3.52 19.55
N GLU A 38 -12.02 4.47 18.67
CA GLU A 38 -12.93 5.57 19.03
C GLU A 38 -14.39 5.18 18.89
N VAL A 39 -14.68 4.02 18.34
CA VAL A 39 -16.06 3.61 18.11
C VAL A 39 -16.64 3.09 19.41
N GLN A 40 -17.88 3.47 19.67
CA GLN A 40 -18.58 3.07 20.86
C GLN A 40 -18.77 1.56 20.90
N GLY A 41 -18.47 0.95 22.01
CA GLY A 41 -18.57 -0.50 22.15
C GLY A 41 -17.30 -1.26 21.83
N VAL A 42 -16.26 -0.56 21.38
CA VAL A 42 -14.99 -1.18 21.03
C VAL A 42 -13.95 -0.92 22.10
N GLY A 43 -13.33 -1.98 22.57
CA GLY A 43 -12.24 -1.87 23.54
C GLY A 43 -10.90 -1.98 22.85
N ARG A 44 -10.10 -2.95 23.26
CA ARG A 44 -8.78 -3.15 22.69
C ARG A 44 -8.90 -3.61 21.23
N VAL A 45 -8.15 -3.01 20.35
CA VAL A 45 -8.22 -3.27 18.90
C VAL A 45 -6.86 -3.69 18.38
N GLN A 46 -6.87 -4.68 17.51
CA GLN A 46 -5.69 -5.05 16.76
C GLN A 46 -6.08 -5.18 15.29
N VAL A 47 -5.28 -4.61 14.42
CA VAL A 47 -5.57 -4.56 12.99
C VAL A 47 -4.39 -5.10 12.19
N VAL A 48 -4.71 -5.90 11.20
CA VAL A 48 -3.73 -6.40 10.24
C VAL A 48 -4.18 -5.99 8.85
N VAL A 49 -3.27 -5.42 8.08
CA VAL A 49 -3.56 -4.99 6.72
C VAL A 49 -2.74 -5.83 5.76
N THR A 50 -3.39 -6.29 4.70
CA THR A 50 -2.72 -7.03 3.63
C THR A 50 -2.75 -6.16 2.38
N LEU A 51 -1.60 -6.01 1.75
CA LEU A 51 -1.47 -5.22 0.52
C LEU A 51 -1.40 -6.14 -0.68
N SER A 52 -1.90 -5.67 -1.81
CA SER A 52 -1.83 -6.43 -3.05
C SER A 52 -0.68 -5.88 -3.89
N GLY A 53 0.38 -6.65 -4.01
CA GLY A 53 1.55 -6.25 -4.78
C GLY A 53 2.40 -5.22 -4.07
N GLY A 54 3.22 -4.53 -4.82
CA GLY A 54 4.10 -3.51 -4.32
C GLY A 54 3.78 -2.15 -4.91
N TYR A 55 4.75 -1.27 -4.85
CA TYR A 55 4.57 0.05 -5.45
C TYR A 55 4.53 -0.05 -6.95
N GLU A 56 3.72 0.78 -7.54
CA GLU A 56 3.62 0.88 -8.99
C GLU A 56 4.25 2.21 -9.42
N TYR A 57 5.14 2.15 -10.39
CA TYR A 57 5.85 3.34 -10.86
C TYR A 57 5.30 3.73 -12.22
N VAL A 58 4.91 5.00 -12.34
CA VAL A 58 4.40 5.53 -13.61
C VAL A 58 5.48 6.43 -14.19
N TYR A 59 5.93 6.11 -15.37
CA TYR A 59 6.98 6.85 -16.05
C TYR A 59 6.41 7.64 -17.22
N ALA A 60 7.17 8.58 -17.70
CA ALA A 60 6.74 9.41 -18.82
C ALA A 60 6.36 8.58 -20.03
N ARG A 61 7.05 7.48 -20.24
CA ARG A 61 6.74 6.58 -21.33
C ARG A 61 5.29 6.12 -21.30
N ASP A 62 4.82 5.78 -20.13
CA ASP A 62 3.46 5.26 -19.98
C ASP A 62 2.41 6.30 -20.34
N LEU A 63 2.66 7.53 -20.00
CA LEU A 63 1.74 8.60 -20.33
C LEU A 63 1.67 8.84 -21.82
N GLU A 64 2.80 8.84 -22.46
CA GLU A 64 2.82 9.06 -23.91
C GLU A 64 2.22 7.91 -24.66
N SER A 65 2.40 6.70 -24.20
CA SER A 65 1.82 5.57 -24.87
C SER A 65 0.29 5.58 -24.75
N LYS A 66 -0.24 6.22 -23.73
CA LYS A 66 -1.68 6.36 -23.60
C LYS A 66 -2.24 7.39 -24.55
N THR A 67 -1.52 8.43 -24.80
CA THR A 67 -1.99 9.48 -25.69
C THR A 67 -1.67 9.18 -27.13
N GLY A 68 -0.61 8.44 -27.39
CA GLY A 68 -0.23 8.12 -28.75
C GLY A 68 -1.05 7.00 -29.28
N ALA A 69 -1.49 7.14 -30.47
CA ALA A 69 -2.24 6.09 -31.13
C ALA A 69 -1.36 4.93 -31.49
N ASP A 70 -0.09 5.16 -31.64
CA ASP A 70 0.83 4.17 -32.15
C ASP A 70 1.70 3.66 -31.05
N THR A 71 1.67 2.37 -30.89
CA THR A 71 2.42 1.75 -29.81
C THR A 71 3.89 1.73 -30.07
N TYR A 72 4.30 1.74 -31.32
CA TYR A 72 5.72 1.67 -31.59
C TYR A 72 6.47 2.94 -31.27
N THR A 73 5.75 4.03 -31.07
CA THR A 73 6.40 5.26 -30.68
C THR A 73 6.74 5.28 -29.21
N TRP A 74 6.22 4.37 -28.46
CA TRP A 74 6.44 4.40 -27.04
C TRP A 74 7.91 4.19 -26.66
N GLU A 75 8.68 3.63 -27.53
CA GLU A 75 10.09 3.50 -27.26
C GLU A 75 10.77 4.84 -27.18
N GLU A 76 10.26 5.78 -27.90
CA GLU A 76 10.80 7.12 -27.88
C GLU A 76 10.12 8.01 -26.90
N SER A 77 9.11 7.50 -26.25
CA SER A 77 8.32 8.31 -25.34
C SER A 77 8.92 8.44 -23.97
N TYR A 78 10.02 7.80 -23.70
CA TYR A 78 10.70 8.05 -22.46
C TYR A 78 11.21 9.48 -22.42
N VAL A 79 10.87 10.16 -21.32
CA VAL A 79 11.47 11.47 -21.10
C VAL A 79 12.82 11.22 -20.48
N ILE A 80 13.85 11.63 -21.15
CA ILE A 80 15.21 11.36 -20.71
C ILE A 80 15.69 12.52 -19.86
N VAL A 81 16.12 12.20 -18.66
CA VAL A 81 16.66 13.19 -17.75
C VAL A 81 18.17 13.10 -17.76
N GLY A 82 18.82 14.23 -17.90
CA GLY A 82 20.26 14.28 -17.98
C GLY A 82 20.71 14.06 -19.39
N SER A 83 21.98 14.06 -19.61
CA SER A 83 22.55 13.90 -20.92
C SER A 83 23.62 12.83 -20.88
N GLY A 84 23.93 12.31 -22.02
CA GLY A 84 24.96 11.32 -22.16
C GLY A 84 24.54 9.99 -21.58
N SER A 85 25.42 9.37 -20.88
CA SER A 85 25.21 8.02 -20.42
C SER A 85 24.35 7.94 -19.17
N ALA A 86 24.04 9.05 -18.57
CA ALA A 86 23.24 9.07 -17.34
C ALA A 86 21.75 9.13 -17.61
N GLN A 87 21.34 8.66 -18.72
CA GLN A 87 19.93 8.75 -19.10
C GLN A 87 19.11 7.72 -18.37
N SER A 88 17.97 8.15 -17.85
CA SER A 88 17.01 7.25 -17.25
C SER A 88 15.62 7.83 -17.44
N PRO A 89 14.60 6.98 -17.49
CA PRO A 89 13.23 7.47 -17.63
C PRO A 89 12.85 8.36 -16.47
N LEU A 90 12.09 9.38 -16.76
CA LEU A 90 11.59 10.27 -15.73
C LEU A 90 10.45 9.61 -14.97
N LEU A 91 10.62 9.50 -13.67
CA LEU A 91 9.56 8.95 -12.82
C LEU A 91 8.55 10.05 -12.55
N LEU A 92 7.33 9.85 -12.98
CA LEU A 92 6.25 10.81 -12.80
C LEU A 92 5.45 10.56 -11.54
N MET A 93 5.25 9.31 -11.19
CA MET A 93 4.40 8.97 -10.07
C MET A 93 4.79 7.62 -9.51
N LYS A 94 4.72 7.53 -8.20
CA LYS A 94 4.89 6.27 -7.50
C LYS A 94 3.58 5.98 -6.79
N LYS A 95 2.87 4.96 -7.27
CA LYS A 95 1.58 4.61 -6.69
C LYS A 95 1.77 3.61 -5.59
N GLN A 96 1.06 3.83 -4.51
CA GLN A 96 1.08 2.90 -3.39
C GLN A 96 0.21 1.69 -3.71
N PRO A 97 0.53 0.53 -3.15
CA PRO A 97 -0.27 -0.66 -3.43
C PRO A 97 -1.66 -0.55 -2.84
N ASP A 98 -2.58 -1.25 -3.46
CA ASP A 98 -3.95 -1.31 -2.97
C ASP A 98 -4.03 -2.20 -1.74
N ILE A 99 -5.04 -1.96 -0.94
CA ILE A 99 -5.29 -2.80 0.23
C ILE A 99 -6.09 -4.02 -0.23
N ALA A 100 -5.52 -5.19 -0.02
CA ALA A 100 -6.18 -6.44 -0.40
C ALA A 100 -7.16 -6.92 0.67
N GLY A 101 -6.87 -6.60 1.93
CA GLY A 101 -7.74 -7.02 3.00
C GLY A 101 -7.38 -6.38 4.32
N VAL A 102 -8.35 -6.31 5.21
CA VAL A 102 -8.17 -5.77 6.56
C VAL A 102 -8.83 -6.71 7.54
N GLY A 103 -8.06 -7.15 8.52
CA GLY A 103 -8.58 -7.96 9.62
C GLY A 103 -8.57 -7.14 10.89
N ILE A 104 -9.71 -7.10 11.56
CA ILE A 104 -9.85 -6.35 12.82
C ILE A 104 -10.28 -7.32 13.89
N VAL A 105 -9.52 -7.35 14.97
CA VAL A 105 -9.86 -8.15 16.15
C VAL A 105 -10.00 -7.19 17.30
N CYS A 106 -11.15 -7.17 17.94
CA CYS A 106 -11.37 -6.19 18.99
C CYS A 106 -12.34 -6.69 20.04
N GLN A 107 -12.23 -6.10 21.22
CA GLN A 107 -13.23 -6.31 22.24
C GLN A 107 -14.53 -5.67 21.77
N GLY A 108 -15.61 -6.42 21.85
CA GLY A 108 -16.89 -5.98 21.31
C GLY A 108 -17.12 -6.35 19.88
N GLY A 109 -16.12 -6.95 19.21
CA GLY A 109 -16.22 -7.31 17.80
C GLY A 109 -17.16 -8.46 17.51
N GLY A 110 -17.68 -9.12 18.52
CA GLY A 110 -18.68 -10.15 18.33
C GLY A 110 -20.10 -9.61 18.16
N ASP A 111 -20.31 -8.36 18.49
CA ASP A 111 -21.60 -7.71 18.36
C ASP A 111 -21.85 -7.33 16.89
N PRO A 112 -22.92 -7.82 16.26
CA PRO A 112 -23.18 -7.47 14.86
C PRO A 112 -23.29 -5.97 14.60
N ALA A 113 -23.81 -5.21 15.56
CA ALA A 113 -23.90 -3.77 15.41
C ALA A 113 -22.50 -3.13 15.33
N VAL A 114 -21.60 -3.61 16.16
CA VAL A 114 -20.23 -3.13 16.15
C VAL A 114 -19.54 -3.56 14.85
N GLN A 115 -19.74 -4.79 14.42
CA GLN A 115 -19.15 -5.28 13.19
C GLN A 115 -19.58 -4.44 12.01
N ASN A 116 -20.86 -4.14 11.92
CA ASN A 116 -21.38 -3.34 10.81
C ASN A 116 -20.83 -1.92 10.86
N GLU A 117 -20.75 -1.35 12.04
CA GLU A 117 -20.24 -0.01 12.20
C GLU A 117 -18.77 0.08 11.82
N LEU A 118 -17.96 -0.85 12.29
CA LEU A 118 -16.54 -0.86 11.96
C LEU A 118 -16.32 -1.09 10.48
N THR A 119 -17.06 -2.01 9.90
CA THR A 119 -16.92 -2.31 8.48
C THR A 119 -17.27 -1.08 7.64
N ALA A 120 -18.38 -0.43 7.96
CA ALA A 120 -18.81 0.75 7.22
C ALA A 120 -17.81 1.90 7.40
N LEU A 121 -17.34 2.10 8.61
CA LEU A 121 -16.42 3.18 8.90
C LEU A 121 -15.09 3.02 8.17
N VAL A 122 -14.50 1.85 8.26
CA VAL A 122 -13.23 1.58 7.62
C VAL A 122 -13.37 1.63 6.10
N SER A 123 -14.46 1.10 5.59
CA SER A 123 -14.73 1.13 4.16
C SER A 123 -14.80 2.56 3.66
N ALA A 124 -15.53 3.41 4.35
CA ALA A 124 -15.70 4.80 3.94
C ALA A 124 -14.43 5.62 4.12
N ALA A 125 -13.73 5.40 5.22
CA ALA A 125 -12.57 6.21 5.54
C ALA A 125 -11.35 5.89 4.68
N PHE A 126 -11.19 4.65 4.30
CA PHE A 126 -10.00 4.20 3.59
C PHE A 126 -10.28 3.72 2.17
N GLY A 127 -11.51 3.80 1.74
CA GLY A 127 -11.87 3.41 0.38
C GLY A 127 -11.71 1.93 0.10
N ILE A 128 -12.01 1.10 1.08
CA ILE A 128 -11.85 -0.34 0.98
C ILE A 128 -13.23 -0.99 0.83
N GLY A 129 -13.34 -1.95 -0.07
CA GLY A 129 -14.61 -2.66 -0.21
C GLY A 129 -14.98 -3.40 1.07
N THR A 130 -16.25 -3.41 1.41
CA THR A 130 -16.69 -4.06 2.64
C THR A 130 -16.42 -5.55 2.63
N ASN A 131 -16.35 -6.14 1.45
CA ASN A 131 -16.04 -7.56 1.33
C ASN A 131 -14.58 -7.89 1.65
N LYS A 132 -13.76 -6.87 1.83
CA LYS A 132 -12.35 -7.05 2.17
C LYS A 132 -12.06 -6.77 3.63
N ILE A 133 -13.08 -6.47 4.41
CA ILE A 133 -12.94 -6.14 5.82
C ILE A 133 -13.62 -7.20 6.65
N HIS A 134 -12.91 -7.73 7.62
CA HIS A 134 -13.46 -8.74 8.52
C HIS A 134 -13.20 -8.32 9.95
N VAL A 135 -14.26 -8.37 10.77
CA VAL A 135 -14.21 -8.00 12.17
C VAL A 135 -14.52 -9.21 13.01
N SER A 136 -13.68 -9.47 13.99
CA SER A 136 -13.86 -10.61 14.91
C SER A 136 -13.73 -10.16 16.35
N ALA A 137 -14.30 -10.92 17.24
CA ALA A 137 -14.15 -10.67 18.66
C ALA A 137 -12.79 -11.14 19.12
N SER A 138 -12.20 -10.39 20.05
CA SER A 138 -10.96 -10.82 20.66
C SER A 138 -11.25 -11.94 21.67
N GLN A 139 -10.19 -12.60 22.11
CA GLN A 139 -10.32 -13.69 23.08
C GLN A 139 -10.90 -13.20 24.40
N ASN A 140 -10.71 -11.96 24.72
CA ASN A 140 -11.13 -11.40 25.99
C ASN A 140 -12.45 -10.62 25.89
N GLY A 141 -13.19 -10.86 24.86
CA GLY A 141 -14.46 -10.18 24.70
C GLY A 141 -14.59 -9.62 23.33
#